data_0b1079bbbbae5baafa53b075bbea30be
#
_entry.id   0b1079bbbbae5baafa53b075bbea30be
#
_cell.length_a   1.000
_cell.length_b   1.000
_cell.length_c   1.000
_cell.angle_alpha   90.00
_cell.angle_beta   90.00
_cell.angle_gamma   90.00
#
_symmetry.space_group_name_H-M   'P 1'
#
loop_
_entity.id
_entity.type
_entity.pdbx_description
1 polymer ?
#
loop_
_entity_poly.entity_id
_entity_poly.type
_entity_poly.pdbx_seq_one_letter_code
_entity_poly.pdbx_strand_id
1 'polypeptide(L)'
;MTVIVLAGSAVAPGSRLPVDNFRVRAPMVGGVHRLDVALGSRLIPFQEGWELQRRIHEEVVGERRPSTLIMLEHEPVYTVGRRAHSWERPDSGFVEPGHVPDVDVDRGGKTTWHGPGQLTVYPIVRLASPIDVIQYVRALEAAVIEV
;
A
#
# COMPACT_ATOMS: atom_id res chain seq x y z
N MET A 1 6.69 8.71 -5.04
CA MET A 1 6.26 7.60 -4.14
C MET A 1 5.29 6.71 -4.91
N THR A 2 5.67 5.47 -5.20
CA THR A 2 4.78 4.53 -5.87
C THR A 2 4.10 3.70 -4.78
N VAL A 3 2.81 3.92 -4.59
CA VAL A 3 1.96 3.09 -3.73
C VAL A 3 1.39 1.98 -4.62
N ILE A 4 1.74 0.74 -4.33
CA ILE A 4 1.15 -0.43 -4.97
C ILE A 4 0.27 -1.09 -3.92
N VAL A 5 -1.02 -1.15 -4.23
CA VAL A 5 -2.00 -1.87 -3.42
C VAL A 5 -2.11 -3.27 -3.98
N LEU A 6 -1.75 -4.24 -3.18
CA LEU A 6 -1.95 -5.65 -3.48
C LEU A 6 -3.28 -6.07 -2.83
N ALA A 7 -4.32 -6.21 -3.63
CA ALA A 7 -5.57 -6.80 -3.17
C ALA A 7 -5.45 -8.32 -3.21
N GLY A 8 -5.25 -8.94 -2.06
CA GLY A 8 -5.37 -10.40 -1.87
C GLY A 8 -6.79 -10.76 -1.44
N SER A 9 -7.25 -11.97 -1.75
CA SER A 9 -8.49 -12.52 -1.21
C SER A 9 -8.45 -12.55 0.32
N ALA A 10 -9.62 -12.43 0.96
CA ALA A 10 -9.76 -12.42 2.40
C ALA A 10 -8.96 -13.57 3.06
N VAL A 11 -8.04 -13.19 3.93
CA VAL A 11 -7.26 -14.13 4.72
C VAL A 11 -8.10 -14.53 5.93
N ALA A 12 -8.30 -15.84 6.13
CA ALA A 12 -9.00 -16.32 7.31
C ALA A 12 -8.31 -15.89 8.61
N PRO A 13 -9.06 -15.53 9.67
CA PRO A 13 -8.48 -15.15 10.95
C PRO A 13 -7.51 -16.24 11.46
N GLY A 14 -6.27 -15.87 11.74
CA GLY A 14 -5.23 -16.77 12.26
C GLY A 14 -4.37 -17.48 11.21
N SER A 15 -4.63 -17.34 9.91
CA SER A 15 -3.72 -17.84 8.89
C SER A 15 -2.54 -16.86 8.70
N ARG A 16 -1.32 -17.35 8.82
CA ARG A 16 -0.14 -16.59 8.37
C ARG A 16 -0.17 -16.58 6.84
N LEU A 17 -0.20 -15.38 6.26
CA LEU A 17 0.06 -15.25 4.82
C LEU A 17 1.45 -15.85 4.53
N PRO A 18 1.63 -16.60 3.43
CA PRO A 18 2.93 -17.16 3.04
C PRO A 18 3.86 -16.05 2.49
N VAL A 19 3.96 -14.95 3.21
CA VAL A 19 4.73 -13.75 2.81
C VAL A 19 6.23 -13.92 3.02
N ASP A 20 6.66 -15.01 3.69
CA ASP A 20 8.08 -15.37 3.80
C ASP A 20 8.71 -15.70 2.44
N ASN A 21 7.89 -16.00 1.43
CA ASN A 21 8.31 -16.26 0.05
C ASN A 21 8.19 -15.03 -0.87
N PHE A 22 7.75 -13.89 -0.37
CA PHE A 22 7.64 -12.66 -1.17
C PHE A 22 9.03 -12.12 -1.50
N ARG A 23 9.68 -12.73 -2.49
CA ARG A 23 10.98 -12.32 -3.01
C ARG A 23 10.79 -11.41 -4.21
N VAL A 24 10.78 -10.11 -3.98
CA VAL A 24 10.88 -9.15 -5.08
C VAL A 24 12.31 -9.19 -5.62
N ARG A 25 12.52 -9.80 -6.77
CA ARG A 25 13.80 -9.73 -7.52
C ARG A 25 13.89 -8.39 -8.27
N ALA A 26 13.72 -7.29 -7.56
CA ALA A 26 13.91 -5.96 -8.11
C ALA A 26 15.34 -5.47 -7.80
N PRO A 27 15.91 -4.58 -8.62
CA PRO A 27 17.20 -3.96 -8.34
C PRO A 27 17.07 -2.98 -7.16
N MET A 28 17.08 -3.54 -5.94
CA MET A 28 17.01 -2.79 -4.69
C MET A 28 18.37 -2.79 -4.00
N VAL A 29 18.69 -1.72 -3.29
CA VAL A 29 19.89 -1.62 -2.48
C VAL A 29 19.60 -2.17 -1.08
N GLY A 30 20.33 -3.22 -0.69
CA GLY A 30 20.23 -3.82 0.64
C GLY A 30 19.01 -4.72 0.84
N GLY A 31 18.83 -5.19 2.06
CA GLY A 31 17.68 -6.00 2.47
C GLY A 31 16.40 -5.17 2.62
N VAL A 32 15.26 -5.86 2.57
CA VAL A 32 13.95 -5.24 2.81
C VAL A 32 13.44 -5.66 4.19
N HIS A 33 13.06 -4.69 4.99
CA HIS A 33 12.48 -4.91 6.31
C HIS A 33 10.96 -4.97 6.22
N ARG A 34 10.33 -5.98 6.81
CA ARG A 34 8.88 -6.09 6.91
C ARG A 34 8.40 -5.40 8.19
N LEU A 35 7.36 -4.58 8.08
CA LEU A 35 6.69 -3.90 9.18
C LEU A 35 5.19 -4.20 9.13
N ASP A 36 4.73 -5.12 9.98
CA ASP A 36 3.31 -5.42 10.16
C ASP A 36 2.69 -4.41 11.12
N VAL A 37 1.65 -3.72 10.68
CA VAL A 37 0.94 -2.72 11.49
C VAL A 37 -0.43 -3.26 11.85
N ALA A 38 -0.53 -3.79 13.06
CA ALA A 38 -1.76 -4.31 13.67
C ALA A 38 -2.53 -5.34 12.81
N LEU A 39 -1.86 -6.07 11.89
CA LEU A 39 -2.47 -7.09 11.07
C LEU A 39 -3.24 -8.12 11.92
N GLY A 40 -4.50 -8.37 11.55
CA GLY A 40 -5.40 -9.29 12.25
C GLY A 40 -5.89 -8.83 13.62
N SER A 41 -5.53 -7.62 14.07
CA SER A 41 -5.95 -7.08 15.37
C SER A 41 -6.80 -5.80 15.30
N ARG A 42 -6.50 -4.89 14.39
CA ARG A 42 -7.33 -3.72 14.09
C ARG A 42 -7.13 -3.19 12.68
N LEU A 43 -8.13 -2.52 12.18
CA LEU A 43 -8.05 -1.75 10.94
C LEU A 43 -7.36 -0.39 11.21
N ILE A 44 -6.62 0.09 10.23
CA ILE A 44 -5.85 1.33 10.33
C ILE A 44 -6.59 2.44 9.58
N PRO A 45 -6.96 3.55 10.26
CA PRO A 45 -7.46 4.74 9.56
C PRO A 45 -6.48 5.16 8.46
N PHE A 46 -7.00 5.58 7.30
CA PHE A 46 -6.15 5.91 6.15
C PHE A 46 -5.12 6.99 6.49
N GLN A 47 -5.53 8.01 7.23
CA GLN A 47 -4.65 9.11 7.64
C GLN A 47 -3.47 8.61 8.49
N GLU A 48 -3.72 7.70 9.45
CA GLU A 48 -2.66 7.09 10.27
C GLU A 48 -1.65 6.33 9.41
N GLY A 49 -2.14 5.52 8.46
CA GLY A 49 -1.30 4.78 7.52
C GLY A 49 -0.48 5.72 6.62
N TRP A 50 -1.08 6.81 6.17
CA TRP A 50 -0.43 7.81 5.32
C TRP A 50 0.69 8.58 6.04
N GLU A 51 0.45 8.98 7.28
CA GLU A 51 1.47 9.61 8.14
C GLU A 51 2.63 8.66 8.44
N LEU A 52 2.33 7.39 8.70
CA LEU A 52 3.34 6.35 8.87
C LEU A 52 4.21 6.21 7.60
N GLN A 53 3.59 6.15 6.40
CA GLN A 53 4.32 6.08 5.13
C GLN A 53 5.30 7.25 4.96
N ARG A 54 4.85 8.49 5.22
CA ARG A 54 5.68 9.69 5.10
C ARG A 54 6.88 9.64 6.04
N ARG A 55 6.66 9.27 7.30
CA ARG A 55 7.73 9.13 8.29
C ARG A 55 8.75 8.07 7.87
N ILE A 56 8.29 6.87 7.48
CA ILE A 56 9.19 5.79 7.02
C ILE A 56 9.93 6.20 5.75
N HIS A 57 9.27 6.91 4.83
CA HIS A 57 9.92 7.43 3.61
C HIS A 57 11.07 8.38 3.95
N GLU A 58 10.86 9.33 4.84
CA GLU A 58 11.92 10.26 5.29
C GLU A 58 13.09 9.53 5.96
N GLU A 59 12.81 8.48 6.74
CA GLU A 59 13.84 7.67 7.39
C GLU A 59 14.64 6.85 6.36
N VAL A 60 13.98 6.26 5.34
CA VAL A 60 14.64 5.50 4.27
C VAL A 60 15.45 6.40 3.36
N VAL A 61 14.93 7.57 2.98
CA VAL A 61 15.65 8.56 2.18
C VAL A 61 16.87 9.07 2.92
N GLY A 62 16.73 9.36 4.22
CA GLY A 62 17.82 9.82 5.09
C GLY A 62 18.77 8.74 5.55
N GLU A 63 18.70 7.53 5.01
CA GLU A 63 19.54 6.36 5.35
C GLU A 63 19.50 5.92 6.82
N ARG A 64 18.50 6.38 7.56
CA ARG A 64 18.27 6.00 8.96
C ARG A 64 17.49 4.69 9.12
N ARG A 65 16.93 4.19 8.02
CA ARG A 65 16.15 2.95 7.97
C ARG A 65 16.44 2.20 6.67
N PRO A 66 16.49 0.87 6.68
CA PRO A 66 16.53 0.07 5.45
C PRO A 66 15.21 0.20 4.68
N SER A 67 15.22 -0.20 3.40
CA SER A 67 13.99 -0.37 2.61
C SER A 67 12.96 -1.15 3.42
N THR A 68 11.70 -0.68 3.43
CA THR A 68 10.67 -1.23 4.32
C THR A 68 9.38 -1.50 3.54
N LEU A 69 8.78 -2.68 3.77
CA LEU A 69 7.41 -3.00 3.36
C LEU A 69 6.49 -2.79 4.56
N ILE A 70 5.59 -1.82 4.50
CA ILE A 70 4.55 -1.64 5.51
C ILE A 70 3.36 -2.48 5.07
N MET A 71 2.87 -3.33 5.95
CA MET A 71 1.74 -4.22 5.72
C MET A 71 0.64 -3.93 6.73
N LEU A 72 -0.56 -3.65 6.26
CA LEU A 72 -1.71 -3.30 7.09
C LEU A 72 -3.03 -3.57 6.38
N GLU A 73 -4.13 -3.48 7.12
CA GLU A 73 -5.50 -3.38 6.60
C GLU A 73 -6.09 -2.02 6.98
N HIS A 74 -6.74 -1.35 6.02
CA HIS A 74 -7.40 -0.07 6.30
C HIS A 74 -8.84 -0.25 6.77
N GLU A 75 -9.33 0.74 7.50
CA GLU A 75 -10.76 0.99 7.60
C GLU A 75 -11.34 1.26 6.20
N PRO A 76 -12.66 1.04 5.99
CA PRO A 76 -13.29 1.32 4.70
C PRO A 76 -13.02 2.76 4.24
N VAL A 77 -12.39 2.90 3.06
CA VAL A 77 -12.06 4.21 2.48
C VAL A 77 -11.90 4.10 0.96
N TYR A 78 -12.33 5.13 0.24
CA TYR A 78 -11.95 5.35 -1.15
C TYR A 78 -10.80 6.34 -1.24
N THR A 79 -9.72 5.96 -1.93
CA THR A 79 -8.63 6.88 -2.25
C THR A 79 -8.76 7.35 -3.70
N VAL A 80 -8.79 8.65 -3.91
CA VAL A 80 -9.03 9.28 -5.21
C VAL A 80 -7.72 9.83 -5.75
N GLY A 81 -7.19 9.19 -6.79
CA GLY A 81 -5.94 9.60 -7.43
C GLY A 81 -6.14 10.76 -8.42
N ARG A 82 -5.05 11.41 -8.81
CA ARG A 82 -5.06 12.62 -9.67
C ARG A 82 -5.70 12.44 -11.05
N ARG A 83 -5.88 11.21 -11.53
CA ARG A 83 -6.49 10.90 -12.83
C ARG A 83 -7.94 10.41 -12.71
N ALA A 84 -8.53 10.49 -11.52
CA ALA A 84 -9.93 10.15 -11.33
C ALA A 84 -10.82 11.25 -11.93
N HIS A 85 -11.80 10.85 -12.72
CA HIS A 85 -12.85 11.73 -13.21
C HIS A 85 -13.90 11.95 -12.12
N SER A 86 -14.69 13.03 -12.24
CA SER A 86 -15.74 13.35 -11.27
C SER A 86 -16.76 12.23 -11.07
N TRP A 87 -17.10 11.51 -12.14
CA TRP A 87 -18.04 10.37 -12.09
C TRP A 87 -17.41 9.07 -11.52
N GLU A 88 -16.12 9.03 -11.28
CA GLU A 88 -15.42 7.90 -10.66
C GLU A 88 -15.27 8.07 -9.14
N ARG A 89 -15.76 9.19 -8.62
CA ARG A 89 -15.87 9.42 -7.18
C ARG A 89 -17.12 8.74 -6.64
N PRO A 90 -17.05 8.12 -5.45
CA PRO A 90 -18.26 7.74 -4.73
C PRO A 90 -19.15 8.99 -4.55
N ASP A 91 -20.45 8.80 -4.61
CA ASP A 91 -21.41 9.91 -4.45
C ASP A 91 -21.30 10.47 -3.03
N SER A 92 -20.40 11.46 -2.85
CA SER A 92 -20.08 12.06 -1.55
C SER A 92 -21.15 13.06 -1.06
N GLY A 93 -22.28 13.16 -1.81
CA GLY A 93 -23.36 14.11 -1.51
C GLY A 93 -24.28 13.72 -0.34
N PHE A 94 -24.21 12.48 0.16
CA PHE A 94 -25.06 11.99 1.25
C PHE A 94 -24.23 11.42 2.39
N VAL A 95 -24.24 12.10 3.54
CA VAL A 95 -23.74 11.57 4.81
C VAL A 95 -24.81 10.65 5.40
N GLU A 96 -24.94 9.44 4.87
CA GLU A 96 -25.77 8.41 5.50
C GLU A 96 -24.96 7.60 6.49
N PRO A 97 -25.61 7.01 7.53
CA PRO A 97 -24.95 6.04 8.40
C PRO A 97 -24.40 4.88 7.57
N GLY A 98 -23.08 4.67 7.63
CA GLY A 98 -22.38 3.67 6.81
C GLY A 98 -21.71 4.22 5.55
N HIS A 99 -21.74 5.54 5.33
CA HIS A 99 -20.98 6.18 4.24
C HIS A 99 -19.47 5.91 4.37
N VAL A 100 -18.88 5.41 3.30
CA VAL A 100 -17.43 5.20 3.22
C VAL A 100 -16.77 6.50 2.74
N PRO A 101 -15.87 7.10 3.54
CA PRO A 101 -15.24 8.35 3.17
C PRO A 101 -14.36 8.22 1.92
N ASP A 102 -14.25 9.29 1.15
CA ASP A 102 -13.29 9.44 0.08
C ASP A 102 -12.19 10.44 0.46
N VAL A 103 -10.95 10.15 0.05
CA VAL A 103 -9.78 10.95 0.37
C VAL A 103 -8.97 11.20 -0.91
N ASP A 104 -8.74 12.47 -1.22
CA ASP A 104 -7.83 12.84 -2.30
C ASP A 104 -6.38 12.52 -1.94
N VAL A 105 -5.68 11.85 -2.85
CA VAL A 105 -4.30 11.43 -2.66
C VAL A 105 -3.40 11.88 -3.81
N ASP A 106 -2.13 12.07 -3.53
CA ASP A 106 -1.13 12.55 -4.49
C ASP A 106 -0.56 11.48 -5.43
N ARG A 107 -1.17 10.28 -5.47
CA ARG A 107 -0.77 9.21 -6.41
C ARG A 107 -1.39 9.40 -7.79
N GLY A 108 -0.80 8.78 -8.79
CA GLY A 108 -1.43 8.55 -10.08
C GLY A 108 -2.60 7.55 -9.98
N GLY A 109 -3.29 7.31 -11.09
CA GLY A 109 -4.43 6.39 -11.14
C GLY A 109 -5.74 7.05 -10.77
N LYS A 110 -6.76 6.22 -10.64
CA LYS A 110 -8.16 6.58 -10.44
C LYS A 110 -8.58 6.33 -8.98
N THR A 111 -9.86 6.10 -8.74
CA THR A 111 -10.39 5.74 -7.43
C THR A 111 -10.05 4.29 -7.08
N THR A 112 -9.65 4.05 -5.84
CA THR A 112 -9.36 2.72 -5.30
C THR A 112 -10.01 2.56 -3.95
N TRP A 113 -10.74 1.45 -3.74
CA TRP A 113 -11.30 1.09 -2.45
C TRP A 113 -10.28 0.35 -1.59
N HIS A 114 -10.29 0.63 -0.29
CA HIS A 114 -9.58 -0.11 0.74
C HIS A 114 -10.55 -0.45 1.87
N GLY A 115 -10.35 -1.61 2.51
CA GLY A 115 -11.21 -2.02 3.63
C GLY A 115 -10.87 -3.39 4.19
N PRO A 116 -11.71 -3.88 5.11
CA PRO A 116 -11.51 -5.16 5.78
C PRO A 116 -11.32 -6.32 4.80
N GLY A 117 -10.35 -7.19 5.09
CA GLY A 117 -9.99 -8.34 4.26
C GLY A 117 -9.08 -7.99 3.07
N GLN A 118 -8.72 -6.73 2.88
CA GLN A 118 -7.76 -6.31 1.87
C GLN A 118 -6.40 -6.02 2.51
N LEU A 119 -5.42 -6.89 2.29
CA LEU A 119 -4.04 -6.58 2.65
C LEU A 119 -3.52 -5.44 1.78
N THR A 120 -3.14 -4.35 2.41
CA THR A 120 -2.46 -3.23 1.76
C THR A 120 -0.98 -3.28 2.07
N VAL A 121 -0.14 -3.23 1.02
CA VAL A 121 1.32 -3.22 1.14
C VAL A 121 1.88 -1.92 0.57
N TYR A 122 2.62 -1.18 1.39
CA TYR A 122 3.33 0.03 0.98
C TYR A 122 4.82 -0.23 0.90
N PRO A 123 5.38 -0.47 -0.30
CA PRO A 123 6.81 -0.65 -0.47
C PRO A 123 7.53 0.70 -0.48
N ILE A 124 8.31 0.96 0.55
CA ILE A 124 9.19 2.11 0.64
C ILE A 124 10.61 1.61 0.48
N VAL A 125 11.09 1.65 -0.75
CA VAL A 125 12.34 0.99 -1.13
C VAL A 125 13.30 1.95 -1.82
N ARG A 126 14.59 1.71 -1.62
CA ARG A 126 15.65 2.40 -2.34
C ARG A 126 16.03 1.57 -3.56
N LEU A 127 15.84 2.15 -4.73
CA LEU A 127 16.21 1.49 -5.99
C LEU A 127 17.72 1.63 -6.24
N ALA A 128 18.30 0.61 -6.88
CA ALA A 128 19.69 0.66 -7.34
C ALA A 128 19.84 1.62 -8.53
N SER A 129 21.03 2.17 -8.70
CA SER A 129 21.36 2.98 -9.88
C SER A 129 21.82 2.07 -11.03
N PRO A 130 21.42 2.36 -12.30
CA PRO A 130 20.49 3.40 -12.72
C PRO A 130 19.05 3.10 -12.30
N ILE A 131 18.30 4.15 -11.90
CA ILE A 131 16.93 3.97 -11.41
C ILE A 131 16.00 3.62 -12.58
N ASP A 132 15.39 2.43 -12.51
CA ASP A 132 14.36 1.97 -13.44
C ASP A 132 13.06 1.65 -12.69
N VAL A 133 12.16 2.63 -12.65
CA VAL A 133 10.86 2.51 -11.97
C VAL A 133 9.95 1.52 -12.71
N ILE A 134 10.05 1.43 -14.04
CA ILE A 134 9.22 0.53 -14.83
C ILE A 134 9.61 -0.92 -14.53
N GLN A 135 10.89 -1.23 -14.52
CA GLN A 135 11.38 -2.56 -14.13
C GLN A 135 10.97 -2.92 -12.71
N TYR A 136 11.05 -1.96 -11.78
CA TYR A 136 10.61 -2.16 -10.41
C TYR A 136 9.11 -2.51 -10.32
N VAL A 137 8.24 -1.77 -11.02
CA VAL A 137 6.79 -2.05 -11.03
C VAL A 137 6.51 -3.43 -11.61
N ARG A 138 7.15 -3.80 -12.72
CA ARG A 138 7.01 -5.14 -13.32
C ARG A 138 7.47 -6.26 -12.39
N ALA A 139 8.53 -6.04 -11.63
CA ALA A 139 9.00 -7.02 -10.63
C ALA A 139 7.98 -7.20 -9.49
N LEU A 140 7.31 -6.13 -9.06
CA LEU A 140 6.22 -6.20 -8.09
C LEU A 140 5.00 -6.94 -8.65
N GLU A 141 4.59 -6.64 -9.90
CA GLU A 141 3.50 -7.34 -10.57
C GLU A 141 3.78 -8.84 -10.66
N ALA A 142 4.98 -9.23 -11.08
CA ALA A 142 5.39 -10.63 -11.14
C ALA A 142 5.32 -11.31 -9.77
N ALA A 143 5.82 -10.66 -8.73
CA ALA A 143 5.80 -11.20 -7.37
C ALA A 143 4.37 -11.43 -6.83
N VAL A 144 3.39 -10.61 -7.26
CA VAL A 144 1.98 -10.78 -6.88
C VAL A 144 1.31 -11.91 -7.66
N ILE A 145 1.71 -12.13 -8.91
CA ILE A 145 1.16 -13.21 -9.74
C ILE A 145 1.65 -14.58 -9.26
N GLU A 146 2.83 -14.65 -8.67
CA GLU A 146 3.43 -15.89 -8.14
C GLU A 146 2.82 -16.36 -6.80
N VAL A 147 2.05 -15.53 -6.11
CA VAL A 147 1.39 -15.84 -4.81
C VAL A 147 -0.03 -16.35 -5.02
#